data_64f9e698c89c9304425f9bd77d22d194
#
_entry.id   64f9e698c89c9304425f9bd77d22d194
#
_cell.length_a   1.000
_cell.length_b   1.000
_cell.length_c   1.000
_cell.angle_alpha   90.00
_cell.angle_beta   90.00
_cell.angle_gamma   90.00
#
_symmetry.space_group_name_H-M   'P 1'
#
loop_
_entity.id
_entity.type
_entity.pdbx_description
1 polymer ?
#
loop_
_entity_poly.entity_id
_entity_poly.type
_entity_poly.pdbx_seq_one_letter_code
_entity_poly.pdbx_strand_id
1 'polypeptide(L)'
;MKNIYIICTILLMFSSWGQEVSLTQAQSSDFKAKAIERNQAIKTMQADFKQRKHLEFMSKDIETVGKIAYAKPDQLNWQYTAPYRYQIVFQKNTITVNDQGKVSQMKADNKIFKKINALIVSTISGNMFDEKEFSVALYKSTKGVHAKLLPKDKTLLKYMKEIHLFFSSDATVDQVKLIEPTEDYTEITFVNKQFNTPIDASVFKL
;
A
#
# COMPACT_ATOMS: atom_id res chain seq x y z
N MET A 1 -7.58 -36.37 61.44
CA MET A 1 -7.56 -35.01 60.85
C MET A 1 -6.66 -35.08 59.60
N LYS A 2 -7.26 -35.14 58.43
CA LYS A 2 -6.56 -35.25 57.14
C LYS A 2 -6.46 -33.83 56.52
N ASN A 3 -5.25 -33.30 56.43
CA ASN A 3 -4.99 -32.02 55.74
C ASN A 3 -4.94 -32.26 54.24
N ILE A 4 -5.93 -31.74 53.52
CA ILE A 4 -5.99 -31.71 52.06
C ILE A 4 -5.29 -30.41 51.63
N TYR A 5 -4.10 -30.52 51.03
CA TYR A 5 -3.43 -29.42 50.37
C TYR A 5 -3.99 -29.31 48.95
N ILE A 6 -4.80 -28.26 48.70
CA ILE A 6 -5.25 -27.90 47.37
C ILE A 6 -4.11 -27.13 46.71
N ILE A 7 -3.40 -27.78 45.77
CA ILE A 7 -2.42 -27.14 44.91
C ILE A 7 -3.19 -26.42 43.80
N CYS A 8 -3.33 -25.11 43.93
CA CYS A 8 -3.86 -24.24 42.88
C CYS A 8 -2.79 -24.08 41.79
N THR A 9 -2.88 -24.89 40.74
CA THR A 9 -2.04 -24.73 39.53
C THR A 9 -2.59 -23.56 38.76
N ILE A 10 -1.96 -22.40 38.91
CA ILE A 10 -2.24 -21.21 38.08
C ILE A 10 -1.66 -21.46 36.69
N LEU A 11 -2.54 -21.81 35.74
CA LEU A 11 -2.22 -21.86 34.33
C LEU A 11 -2.04 -20.42 33.83
N LEU A 12 -0.79 -19.95 33.76
CA LEU A 12 -0.43 -18.72 33.08
C LEU A 12 -0.63 -18.94 31.57
N MET A 13 -1.80 -18.57 31.07
CA MET A 13 -2.04 -18.44 29.65
C MET A 13 -1.21 -17.24 29.17
N PHE A 14 -0.02 -17.51 28.67
CA PHE A 14 0.74 -16.56 27.85
C PHE A 14 -0.09 -16.30 26.60
N SER A 15 -0.81 -15.19 26.58
CA SER A 15 -1.34 -14.63 25.33
C SER A 15 -0.13 -14.28 24.47
N SER A 16 0.24 -15.18 23.59
CA SER A 16 1.24 -14.94 22.56
C SER A 16 0.68 -13.90 21.58
N TRP A 17 0.85 -12.65 21.91
CA TRP A 17 0.69 -11.57 20.95
C TRP A 17 1.76 -11.84 19.91
N GLY A 18 1.34 -12.20 18.70
CA GLY A 18 2.25 -12.51 17.62
C GLY A 18 3.20 -11.33 17.38
N GLN A 19 4.39 -11.40 17.98
CA GLN A 19 5.44 -10.43 17.70
C GLN A 19 5.81 -10.56 16.24
N GLU A 20 5.76 -9.45 15.52
CA GLU A 20 6.30 -9.39 14.16
C GLU A 20 7.79 -9.76 14.21
N VAL A 21 8.14 -10.84 13.54
CA VAL A 21 9.53 -11.32 13.49
C VAL A 21 10.28 -10.52 12.43
N SER A 22 11.23 -9.70 12.85
CA SER A 22 12.08 -8.95 11.93
C SER A 22 12.91 -9.88 11.04
N LEU A 23 13.09 -9.50 9.78
CA LEU A 23 14.05 -10.17 8.91
C LEU A 23 15.47 -9.86 9.37
N THR A 24 16.37 -10.83 9.24
CA THR A 24 17.80 -10.58 9.40
C THR A 24 18.31 -9.65 8.28
N GLN A 25 19.51 -9.07 8.46
CA GLN A 25 20.10 -8.20 7.45
C GLN A 25 20.24 -8.89 6.09
N ALA A 26 20.70 -10.14 6.07
CA ALA A 26 20.82 -10.94 4.84
C ALA A 26 19.45 -11.15 4.18
N GLN A 27 18.45 -11.63 4.94
CA GLN A 27 17.08 -11.81 4.44
C GLN A 27 16.48 -10.51 3.91
N SER A 28 16.75 -9.40 4.57
CA SER A 28 16.26 -8.07 4.14
C SER A 28 16.89 -7.66 2.81
N SER A 29 18.19 -7.86 2.64
CA SER A 29 18.90 -7.54 1.40
C SER A 29 18.41 -8.42 0.24
N ASP A 30 18.26 -9.72 0.47
CA ASP A 30 17.77 -10.67 -0.53
C ASP A 30 16.34 -10.35 -0.96
N PHE A 31 15.46 -10.04 0.01
CA PHE A 31 14.09 -9.67 -0.28
C PHE A 31 14.00 -8.36 -1.07
N LYS A 32 14.75 -7.32 -0.66
CA LYS A 32 14.80 -6.04 -1.39
C LYS A 32 15.24 -6.25 -2.83
N ALA A 33 16.31 -7.01 -3.05
CA ALA A 33 16.81 -7.31 -4.40
C ALA A 33 15.74 -8.02 -5.25
N LYS A 34 15.12 -9.08 -4.70
CA LYS A 34 14.04 -9.82 -5.36
C LYS A 34 12.84 -8.91 -5.70
N ALA A 35 12.41 -8.08 -4.76
CA ALA A 35 11.27 -7.18 -4.97
C ALA A 35 11.57 -6.11 -6.02
N ILE A 36 12.79 -5.54 -6.02
CA ILE A 36 13.23 -4.57 -7.03
C ILE A 36 13.23 -5.22 -8.41
N GLU A 37 13.88 -6.37 -8.56
CA GLU A 37 13.96 -7.11 -9.83
C GLU A 37 12.55 -7.44 -10.36
N ARG A 38 11.71 -8.03 -9.50
CA ARG A 38 10.35 -8.42 -9.85
C ARG A 38 9.51 -7.24 -10.35
N ASN A 39 9.58 -6.12 -9.63
CA ASN A 39 8.77 -4.95 -9.97
C ASN A 39 9.36 -4.14 -11.15
N GLN A 40 10.68 -4.16 -11.33
CA GLN A 40 11.30 -3.60 -12.53
C GLN A 40 10.90 -4.31 -13.82
N ALA A 41 10.62 -5.61 -13.77
CA ALA A 41 10.13 -6.39 -14.90
C ALA A 41 8.66 -6.09 -15.26
N ILE A 42 7.90 -5.40 -14.41
CA ILE A 42 6.51 -5.02 -14.69
C ILE A 42 6.49 -3.85 -15.67
N LYS A 43 5.95 -4.08 -16.87
CA LYS A 43 5.69 -3.06 -17.88
C LYS A 43 4.28 -2.52 -17.78
N THR A 44 3.32 -3.42 -17.52
CA THR A 44 1.91 -3.09 -17.31
C THR A 44 1.38 -3.85 -16.11
N MET A 45 0.40 -3.28 -15.42
CA MET A 45 -0.33 -3.91 -14.33
C MET A 45 -1.80 -3.51 -14.41
N GLN A 46 -2.68 -4.47 -14.23
CA GLN A 46 -4.10 -4.26 -13.98
C GLN A 46 -4.48 -5.02 -12.73
N ALA A 47 -5.36 -4.44 -11.91
CA ALA A 47 -5.92 -5.11 -10.74
C ALA A 47 -7.26 -4.49 -10.36
N ASP A 48 -8.07 -5.25 -9.65
CA ASP A 48 -9.15 -4.68 -8.86
C ASP A 48 -8.58 -4.28 -7.49
N PHE A 49 -9.18 -3.28 -6.85
CA PHE A 49 -8.84 -2.93 -5.48
C PHE A 49 -10.07 -2.81 -4.59
N LYS A 50 -9.86 -3.12 -3.31
CA LYS A 50 -10.76 -2.80 -2.21
C LYS A 50 -10.05 -1.82 -1.29
N GLN A 51 -10.69 -0.69 -1.00
CA GLN A 51 -10.16 0.31 -0.10
C GLN A 51 -11.08 0.47 1.10
N ARG A 52 -10.48 0.53 2.27
CA ARG A 52 -11.11 0.83 3.54
C ARG A 52 -10.44 2.06 4.15
N LYS A 53 -11.20 3.11 4.39
CA LYS A 53 -10.72 4.30 5.10
C LYS A 53 -11.35 4.36 6.47
N HIS A 54 -10.51 4.30 7.49
CA HIS A 54 -10.86 4.52 8.89
C HIS A 54 -10.63 5.97 9.25
N LEU A 55 -11.61 6.56 9.91
CA LEU A 55 -11.52 7.91 10.48
C LEU A 55 -11.87 7.81 11.96
N GLU A 56 -10.96 8.23 12.85
CA GLU A 56 -11.10 8.11 14.30
C GLU A 56 -12.42 8.67 14.86
N PHE A 57 -12.99 9.70 14.20
CA PHE A 57 -14.25 10.30 14.60
C PHE A 57 -15.49 9.57 14.07
N MET A 58 -15.34 8.54 13.23
CA MET A 58 -16.44 7.79 12.62
C MET A 58 -16.55 6.39 13.23
N SER A 59 -17.79 5.98 13.53
CA SER A 59 -18.07 4.63 14.05
C SER A 59 -18.00 3.51 13.00
N LYS A 60 -17.93 3.86 11.71
CA LYS A 60 -17.86 2.90 10.59
C LYS A 60 -16.85 3.36 9.58
N ASP A 61 -16.10 2.40 9.05
CA ASP A 61 -15.16 2.64 7.98
C ASP A 61 -15.88 2.96 6.66
N ILE A 62 -15.22 3.74 5.81
CA ILE A 62 -15.68 4.02 4.45
C ILE A 62 -15.06 2.97 3.53
N GLU A 63 -15.90 2.16 2.89
CA GLU A 63 -15.46 1.14 1.95
C GLU A 63 -15.71 1.59 0.52
N THR A 64 -14.71 1.41 -0.34
CA THR A 64 -14.79 1.68 -1.77
C THR A 64 -14.11 0.56 -2.54
N VAL A 65 -14.55 0.34 -3.76
CA VAL A 65 -13.94 -0.61 -4.67
C VAL A 65 -13.67 0.03 -6.02
N GLY A 66 -12.69 -0.51 -6.74
CA GLY A 66 -12.32 0.06 -8.02
C GLY A 66 -11.32 -0.78 -8.79
N LYS A 67 -10.77 -0.16 -9.82
CA LYS A 67 -9.78 -0.75 -10.72
C LYS A 67 -8.57 0.16 -10.83
N ILE A 68 -7.41 -0.46 -10.95
CA ILE A 68 -6.16 0.22 -11.25
C ILE A 68 -5.59 -0.32 -12.55
N ALA A 69 -5.08 0.56 -13.39
CA ALA A 69 -4.28 0.21 -14.55
C ALA A 69 -3.01 1.06 -14.56
N TYR A 70 -1.87 0.43 -14.77
CA TYR A 70 -0.57 1.07 -14.83
C TYR A 70 0.15 0.64 -16.10
N ALA A 71 0.80 1.57 -16.77
CA ALA A 71 1.71 1.29 -17.87
C ALA A 71 2.95 2.18 -17.78
N LYS A 72 4.13 1.56 -17.86
CA LYS A 72 5.40 2.30 -17.92
C LYS A 72 5.42 3.23 -19.13
N PRO A 73 6.11 4.39 -19.00
CA PRO A 73 6.88 4.79 -17.82
C PRO A 73 6.05 5.50 -16.75
N ASP A 74 4.88 6.09 -17.05
CA ASP A 74 4.24 7.11 -16.22
C ASP A 74 2.72 7.23 -16.42
N GLN A 75 2.07 6.15 -16.87
CA GLN A 75 0.62 6.11 -17.03
C GLN A 75 -0.02 5.34 -15.87
N LEU A 76 -0.96 5.97 -15.18
CA LEU A 76 -1.74 5.37 -14.11
C LEU A 76 -3.19 5.81 -14.24
N ASN A 77 -4.11 4.84 -14.27
CA ASN A 77 -5.54 5.06 -14.11
C ASN A 77 -5.98 4.44 -12.79
N TRP A 78 -6.56 5.26 -11.93
CA TRP A 78 -7.16 4.85 -10.66
C TRP A 78 -8.65 5.16 -10.70
N GLN A 79 -9.48 4.14 -10.77
CA GLN A 79 -10.92 4.28 -10.97
C GLN A 79 -11.69 3.64 -9.82
N TYR A 80 -12.44 4.46 -9.07
CA TYR A 80 -13.46 3.99 -8.13
C TYR A 80 -14.74 3.65 -8.91
N THR A 81 -15.32 2.48 -8.61
CA THR A 81 -16.52 1.98 -9.28
C THR A 81 -17.75 1.93 -8.37
N ALA A 82 -17.53 1.83 -7.06
CA ALA A 82 -18.58 1.86 -6.04
C ALA A 82 -18.02 2.39 -4.70
N PRO A 83 -18.83 3.09 -3.88
CA PRO A 83 -20.24 3.43 -4.08
C PRO A 83 -20.45 4.59 -5.06
N TYR A 84 -19.41 5.30 -5.47
CA TYR A 84 -19.45 6.41 -6.43
C TYR A 84 -18.45 6.19 -7.55
N ARG A 85 -18.68 6.86 -8.69
CA ARG A 85 -17.77 6.82 -9.83
C ARG A 85 -16.84 8.01 -9.77
N TYR A 86 -15.55 7.73 -9.59
CA TYR A 86 -14.51 8.74 -9.57
C TYR A 86 -13.27 8.15 -10.23
N GLN A 87 -12.65 8.89 -11.12
CA GLN A 87 -11.50 8.39 -11.86
C GLN A 87 -10.40 9.43 -11.92
N ILE A 88 -9.19 8.98 -11.68
CA ILE A 88 -7.98 9.80 -11.75
C ILE A 88 -7.05 9.15 -12.76
N VAL A 89 -6.64 9.92 -13.77
CA VAL A 89 -5.64 9.50 -14.73
C VAL A 89 -4.41 10.37 -14.58
N PHE A 90 -3.30 9.72 -14.29
CA PHE A 90 -1.97 10.33 -14.32
C PHE A 90 -1.32 9.96 -15.65
N GLN A 91 -0.87 10.97 -16.39
CA GLN A 91 -0.15 10.76 -17.64
C GLN A 91 0.87 11.87 -17.83
N LYS A 92 2.14 11.51 -17.90
CA LYS A 92 3.25 12.46 -17.95
C LYS A 92 3.18 13.45 -16.75
N ASN A 93 2.96 14.72 -17.02
CA ASN A 93 2.89 15.75 -15.98
C ASN A 93 1.45 16.27 -15.76
N THR A 94 0.45 15.50 -16.19
CA THR A 94 -0.95 15.89 -16.15
C THR A 94 -1.73 14.94 -15.27
N ILE A 95 -2.63 15.49 -14.47
CA ILE A 95 -3.65 14.76 -13.72
C ILE A 95 -5.00 15.14 -14.30
N THR A 96 -5.71 14.17 -14.85
CA THR A 96 -7.10 14.36 -15.29
C THR A 96 -8.01 13.63 -14.31
N VAL A 97 -9.04 14.33 -13.85
CA VAL A 97 -10.03 13.81 -12.90
C VAL A 97 -11.39 13.82 -13.57
N ASN A 98 -12.10 12.71 -13.46
CA ASN A 98 -13.51 12.62 -13.81
C ASN A 98 -14.31 12.32 -12.53
N ASP A 99 -15.05 13.31 -12.07
CA ASP A 99 -15.96 13.19 -10.95
C ASP A 99 -17.41 13.12 -11.47
N GLN A 100 -17.95 11.90 -11.55
CA GLN A 100 -19.32 11.64 -12.00
C GLN A 100 -19.68 12.31 -13.34
N GLY A 101 -18.75 12.35 -14.28
CA GLY A 101 -18.92 12.95 -15.61
C GLY A 101 -18.39 14.39 -15.72
N LYS A 102 -18.01 15.03 -14.61
CA LYS A 102 -17.33 16.32 -14.63
C LYS A 102 -15.84 16.12 -14.78
N VAL A 103 -15.31 16.40 -15.96
CA VAL A 103 -13.87 16.25 -16.24
C VAL A 103 -13.16 17.57 -15.94
N SER A 104 -12.08 17.46 -15.17
CA SER A 104 -11.14 18.55 -14.89
C SER A 104 -9.72 18.10 -15.10
N GLN A 105 -8.85 19.02 -15.48
CA GLN A 105 -7.43 18.74 -15.69
C GLN A 105 -6.58 19.73 -14.91
N MET A 106 -5.54 19.22 -14.29
CA MET A 106 -4.58 20.04 -13.56
C MET A 106 -3.15 19.58 -13.86
N LYS A 107 -2.22 20.51 -13.81
CA LYS A 107 -0.79 20.15 -13.85
C LYS A 107 -0.42 19.45 -12.53
N ALA A 108 0.36 18.40 -12.62
CA ALA A 108 0.89 17.69 -11.46
C ALA A 108 2.00 18.48 -10.72
N ASP A 109 1.86 19.81 -10.62
CA ASP A 109 2.87 20.68 -10.02
C ASP A 109 2.82 20.69 -8.49
N ASN A 110 1.69 20.24 -7.92
CA ASN A 110 1.56 20.15 -6.47
C ASN A 110 2.51 19.07 -5.92
N LYS A 111 3.42 19.49 -5.05
CA LYS A 111 4.45 18.62 -4.43
C LYS A 111 3.85 17.39 -3.75
N ILE A 112 2.66 17.52 -3.17
CA ILE A 112 1.98 16.43 -2.46
C ILE A 112 1.45 15.39 -3.45
N PHE A 113 0.78 15.83 -4.53
CA PHE A 113 0.32 14.91 -5.58
C PHE A 113 1.49 14.20 -6.25
N LYS A 114 2.60 14.91 -6.52
CA LYS A 114 3.84 14.27 -7.02
C LYS A 114 4.33 13.18 -6.07
N LYS A 115 4.34 13.43 -4.76
CA LYS A 115 4.81 12.46 -3.76
C LYS A 115 3.86 11.25 -3.64
N ILE A 116 2.54 11.47 -3.62
CA ILE A 116 1.56 10.38 -3.56
C ILE A 116 1.63 9.53 -4.84
N ASN A 117 1.67 10.17 -6.02
CA ASN A 117 1.83 9.45 -7.28
C ASN A 117 3.17 8.70 -7.33
N ALA A 118 4.26 9.36 -6.92
CA ALA A 118 5.57 8.70 -6.83
C ALA A 118 5.54 7.51 -5.86
N LEU A 119 4.83 7.60 -4.74
CA LEU A 119 4.66 6.49 -3.81
C LEU A 119 3.91 5.32 -4.47
N ILE A 120 2.77 5.58 -5.13
CA ILE A 120 2.01 4.56 -5.84
C ILE A 120 2.87 3.92 -6.94
N VAL A 121 3.49 4.75 -7.77
CA VAL A 121 4.36 4.30 -8.86
C VAL A 121 5.59 3.55 -8.30
N SER A 122 6.23 4.05 -7.24
CA SER A 122 7.38 3.36 -6.63
C SER A 122 7.01 2.01 -6.05
N THR A 123 5.79 1.88 -5.51
CA THR A 123 5.26 0.61 -4.99
C THR A 123 5.10 -0.42 -6.11
N ILE A 124 4.73 0.02 -7.32
CA ILE A 124 4.58 -0.86 -8.49
C ILE A 124 5.93 -1.05 -9.23
N SER A 125 6.82 -0.05 -9.23
CA SER A 125 8.07 -0.07 -10.00
C SER A 125 9.29 -0.58 -9.25
N GLY A 126 9.16 -0.89 -7.94
CA GLY A 126 10.25 -1.43 -7.13
C GLY A 126 11.16 -0.39 -6.46
N ASN A 127 10.92 0.90 -6.62
CA ASN A 127 11.73 1.96 -6.00
C ASN A 127 11.29 2.34 -4.57
N MET A 128 10.44 1.51 -3.96
CA MET A 128 9.82 1.76 -2.65
C MET A 128 10.80 1.69 -1.46
N PHE A 129 11.97 1.12 -1.65
CA PHE A 129 12.98 0.94 -0.58
C PHE A 129 14.07 2.03 -0.62
N ASP A 130 13.78 3.23 -1.13
CA ASP A 130 14.74 4.31 -1.08
C ASP A 130 14.99 4.77 0.37
N GLU A 131 16.12 4.36 0.92
CA GLU A 131 16.52 4.67 2.29
C GLU A 131 16.88 6.15 2.49
N LYS A 132 16.96 6.96 1.42
CA LYS A 132 17.08 8.42 1.55
C LYS A 132 15.73 9.04 1.92
N GLU A 133 14.64 8.50 1.39
CA GLU A 133 13.28 9.00 1.61
C GLU A 133 12.62 8.36 2.83
N PHE A 134 12.95 7.09 3.16
CA PHE A 134 12.30 6.32 4.21
C PHE A 134 13.28 5.60 5.13
N SER A 135 12.91 5.44 6.40
CA SER A 135 13.45 4.38 7.24
C SER A 135 12.62 3.12 6.99
N VAL A 136 13.28 2.01 6.63
CA VAL A 136 12.61 0.78 6.20
C VAL A 136 12.90 -0.34 7.19
N ALA A 137 11.86 -0.97 7.73
CA ALA A 137 11.93 -2.19 8.53
C ALA A 137 11.13 -3.30 7.83
N LEU A 138 11.69 -4.52 7.79
CA LEU A 138 11.08 -5.68 7.15
C LEU A 138 10.80 -6.78 8.16
N TYR A 139 9.61 -7.36 8.07
CA TYR A 139 9.12 -8.37 8.98
C TYR A 139 8.60 -9.59 8.21
N LYS A 140 8.64 -10.76 8.84
CA LYS A 140 7.96 -11.95 8.31
C LYS A 140 6.45 -11.74 8.41
N SER A 141 5.74 -12.13 7.35
CA SER A 141 4.29 -12.15 7.29
C SER A 141 3.80 -13.53 6.89
N THR A 142 2.56 -13.85 7.20
CA THR A 142 1.93 -15.14 6.85
C THR A 142 1.89 -15.40 5.35
N LYS A 143 1.83 -14.34 4.53
CA LYS A 143 1.75 -14.42 3.06
C LYS A 143 3.05 -14.05 2.34
N GLY A 144 4.04 -13.57 3.08
CA GLY A 144 5.30 -13.10 2.48
C GLY A 144 6.08 -12.18 3.40
N VAL A 145 6.24 -10.93 3.04
CA VAL A 145 6.99 -9.92 3.82
C VAL A 145 6.11 -8.70 4.05
N HIS A 146 6.17 -8.17 5.26
CA HIS A 146 5.62 -6.87 5.62
C HIS A 146 6.76 -5.86 5.70
N ALA A 147 6.67 -4.77 4.96
CA ALA A 147 7.58 -3.64 5.03
C ALA A 147 6.88 -2.45 5.71
N LYS A 148 7.52 -1.93 6.76
CA LYS A 148 7.13 -0.68 7.42
C LYS A 148 8.10 0.42 7.00
N LEU A 149 7.56 1.50 6.42
CA LEU A 149 8.30 2.64 5.93
C LEU A 149 7.91 3.88 6.75
N LEU A 150 8.90 4.54 7.33
CA LEU A 150 8.72 5.80 8.04
C LEU A 150 9.31 6.93 7.17
N PRO A 151 8.49 7.89 6.71
CA PRO A 151 8.98 9.01 5.92
C PRO A 151 10.02 9.84 6.68
N LYS A 152 11.09 10.27 5.99
CA LYS A 152 12.10 11.19 6.53
C LYS A 152 11.83 12.64 6.18
N ASP A 153 11.08 12.87 5.11
CA ASP A 153 10.74 14.23 4.65
C ASP A 153 9.67 14.86 5.54
N LYS A 154 10.00 16.03 6.11
CA LYS A 154 9.11 16.78 7.02
C LYS A 154 7.77 17.20 6.38
N THR A 155 7.74 17.38 5.06
CA THR A 155 6.51 17.73 4.35
C THR A 155 5.61 16.52 4.23
N LEU A 156 6.18 15.34 3.92
CA LEU A 156 5.43 14.10 3.83
C LEU A 156 4.90 13.66 5.20
N LEU A 157 5.68 13.84 6.27
CA LEU A 157 5.27 13.54 7.64
C LEU A 157 4.03 14.31 8.13
N LYS A 158 3.69 15.44 7.51
CA LYS A 158 2.45 16.17 7.82
C LYS A 158 1.18 15.45 7.34
N TYR A 159 1.32 14.51 6.40
CA TYR A 159 0.21 13.80 5.78
C TYR A 159 0.28 12.30 5.99
N MET A 160 1.47 11.77 6.26
CA MET A 160 1.73 10.35 6.31
C MET A 160 2.71 10.03 7.43
N LYS A 161 2.23 9.38 8.49
CA LYS A 161 3.04 8.95 9.64
C LYS A 161 3.80 7.66 9.32
N GLU A 162 3.10 6.68 8.77
CA GLU A 162 3.63 5.36 8.46
C GLU A 162 3.02 4.82 7.16
N ILE A 163 3.80 4.04 6.43
CA ILE A 163 3.38 3.32 5.24
C ILE A 163 3.71 1.85 5.46
N HIS A 164 2.71 0.98 5.35
CA HIS A 164 2.89 -0.45 5.44
C HIS A 164 2.61 -1.09 4.08
N LEU A 165 3.54 -1.91 3.60
CA LEU A 165 3.42 -2.65 2.36
C LEU A 165 3.45 -4.14 2.70
N PHE A 166 2.42 -4.87 2.28
CA PHE A 166 2.35 -6.31 2.46
C PHE A 166 2.59 -6.97 1.11
N PHE A 167 3.63 -7.77 1.05
CA PHE A 167 4.07 -8.45 -0.15
C PHE A 167 3.62 -9.91 -0.14
N SER A 168 3.19 -10.39 -1.29
CA SER A 168 3.01 -11.81 -1.57
C SER A 168 4.35 -12.55 -1.70
N SER A 169 4.29 -13.86 -1.81
CA SER A 169 5.48 -14.72 -1.98
C SER A 169 6.26 -14.44 -3.26
N ASP A 170 5.62 -13.88 -4.31
CA ASP A 170 6.26 -13.46 -5.55
C ASP A 170 6.84 -12.04 -5.50
N ALA A 171 6.87 -11.43 -4.29
CA ALA A 171 7.40 -10.10 -4.02
C ALA A 171 6.68 -8.96 -4.76
N THR A 172 5.41 -9.16 -5.13
CA THR A 172 4.50 -8.07 -5.54
C THR A 172 3.66 -7.59 -4.37
N VAL A 173 3.25 -6.32 -4.37
CA VAL A 173 2.43 -5.76 -3.30
C VAL A 173 0.98 -6.26 -3.41
N ASP A 174 0.47 -6.84 -2.31
CA ASP A 174 -0.93 -7.24 -2.17
C ASP A 174 -1.76 -6.18 -1.46
N GLN A 175 -1.14 -5.48 -0.48
CA GLN A 175 -1.85 -4.52 0.33
C GLN A 175 -0.94 -3.36 0.71
N VAL A 176 -1.53 -2.18 0.76
CA VAL A 176 -0.92 -0.94 1.26
C VAL A 176 -1.78 -0.42 2.39
N LYS A 177 -1.16 -0.06 3.53
CA LYS A 177 -1.83 0.69 4.60
C LYS A 177 -1.07 1.98 4.84
N LEU A 178 -1.78 3.09 4.77
CA LEU A 178 -1.28 4.44 4.96
C LEU A 178 -1.84 4.97 6.27
N ILE A 179 -1.00 5.32 7.23
CA ILE A 179 -1.40 5.86 8.52
C ILE A 179 -1.07 7.33 8.56
N GLU A 180 -2.07 8.15 8.84
CA GLU A 180 -1.96 9.61 8.96
C GLU A 180 -1.50 10.01 10.39
N PRO A 181 -1.01 11.23 10.62
CA PRO A 181 -0.64 11.70 11.96
C PRO A 181 -1.80 11.73 12.96
N THR A 182 -3.03 11.79 12.47
CA THR A 182 -4.28 11.74 13.25
C THR A 182 -4.67 10.32 13.68
N GLU A 183 -3.89 9.28 13.34
CA GLU A 183 -4.19 7.86 13.46
C GLU A 183 -5.26 7.35 12.48
N ASP A 184 -5.88 8.24 11.69
CA ASP A 184 -6.69 7.83 10.55
C ASP A 184 -5.85 6.95 9.61
N TYR A 185 -6.47 5.97 8.96
CA TYR A 185 -5.74 5.16 8.00
C TYR A 185 -6.55 4.80 6.75
N THR A 186 -5.83 4.59 5.67
CA THR A 186 -6.37 4.06 4.42
C THR A 186 -5.68 2.73 4.13
N GLU A 187 -6.46 1.68 3.95
CA GLU A 187 -6.00 0.34 3.60
C GLU A 187 -6.52 -0.03 2.21
N ILE A 188 -5.62 -0.45 1.34
CA ILE A 188 -5.91 -0.78 -0.06
C ILE A 188 -5.40 -2.20 -0.31
N THR A 189 -6.30 -3.10 -0.68
CA THR A 189 -5.98 -4.49 -1.03
C THR A 189 -6.18 -4.69 -2.53
N PHE A 190 -5.14 -5.16 -3.22
CA PHE A 190 -5.17 -5.48 -4.64
C PHE A 190 -5.52 -6.95 -4.85
N VAL A 191 -6.48 -7.20 -5.73
CA VAL A 191 -6.92 -8.54 -6.12
C VAL A 191 -6.95 -8.66 -7.64
N ASN A 192 -6.97 -9.89 -8.15
CA ASN A 192 -7.04 -10.17 -9.60
C ASN A 192 -5.91 -9.47 -10.39
N LYS A 193 -4.71 -9.40 -9.80
CA LYS A 193 -3.54 -8.75 -10.40
C LYS A 193 -3.13 -9.46 -11.69
N GLN A 194 -2.98 -8.68 -12.77
CA GLN A 194 -2.46 -9.12 -14.05
C GLN A 194 -1.25 -8.26 -14.41
N PHE A 195 -0.14 -8.88 -14.74
CA PHE A 195 1.09 -8.20 -15.08
C PHE A 195 1.49 -8.48 -16.52
N ASN A 196 2.06 -7.48 -17.17
CA ASN A 196 2.61 -7.55 -18.52
C ASN A 196 1.61 -8.00 -19.60
N THR A 197 0.31 -7.79 -19.32
CA THR A 197 -0.76 -7.95 -20.32
C THR A 197 -0.94 -6.64 -21.09
N PRO A 198 -1.29 -6.69 -22.40
CA PRO A 198 -1.62 -5.48 -23.15
C PRO A 198 -2.75 -4.69 -22.49
N ILE A 199 -2.62 -3.37 -22.43
CA ILE A 199 -3.65 -2.44 -21.97
C ILE A 199 -3.99 -1.53 -23.14
N ASP A 200 -5.28 -1.41 -23.46
CA ASP A 200 -5.73 -0.47 -24.48
C ASP A 200 -5.44 0.98 -24.04
N ALA A 201 -4.91 1.78 -24.95
CA ALA A 201 -4.53 3.16 -24.67
C ALA A 201 -5.72 4.06 -24.25
N SER A 202 -6.94 3.68 -24.60
CA SER A 202 -8.16 4.39 -24.17
C SER A 202 -8.37 4.33 -22.66
N VAL A 203 -7.82 3.32 -21.97
CA VAL A 203 -7.89 3.19 -20.51
C VAL A 203 -7.26 4.40 -19.81
N PHE A 204 -6.30 5.07 -20.46
CA PHE A 204 -5.62 6.25 -19.92
C PHE A 204 -6.14 7.58 -20.48
N LYS A 205 -7.32 7.57 -21.11
CA LYS A 205 -7.99 8.77 -21.63
C LYS A 205 -9.31 8.99 -20.88
N LEU A 206 -9.68 10.26 -20.62
CA LEU A 206 -10.96 10.67 -20.05
C LEU A 206 -11.69 11.61 -21.01
#